data_59a746c8c41c9742e1f168abf3327405
#
_entry.id   59a746c8c41c9742e1f168abf3327405
#
_cell.length_a   1.000
_cell.length_b   1.000
_cell.length_c   1.000
_cell.angle_alpha   90.00
_cell.angle_beta   90.00
_cell.angle_gamma   90.00
#
_symmetry.space_group_name_H-M   'P 1'
#
loop_
_entity.id
_entity.type
_entity.pdbx_description
1 polymer ?
#
loop_
_entity_poly.entity_id
_entity_poly.type
_entity_poly.pdbx_seq_one_letter_code
_entity_poly.pdbx_strand_id
1 'polypeptide(L)'
;MARLLLLSNGHGEDLSGALLGRALSEQGHEVQALPLVGQGNSYRTAGIPLLGRTREFSTGGMGYTSLRGRLTELMQGQLLHLLEQLLRLLRRAHRFDLIVVVGDVIPVIASWLCRRPAATYLVAYSSHYEGRLRLPWPCAELLATPRFLAVFSRDQLTADDLSQQLRRPVRFLGNPFMDPVLTPVPPLPAAMQRIGLLPGSRRPELEEN
;
A
#
# COMPACT_ATOMS: atom_id res chain seq x y z
N MET A 1 -21.90 9.86 -3.13
CA MET A 1 -20.77 10.29 -2.28
C MET A 1 -20.59 9.26 -1.17
N ALA A 2 -19.41 8.65 -1.03
CA ALA A 2 -19.08 7.66 0.00
C ALA A 2 -17.85 8.13 0.79
N ARG A 3 -17.75 7.70 2.06
CA ARG A 3 -16.60 7.99 2.93
C ARG A 3 -15.64 6.79 2.88
N LEU A 4 -14.45 7.01 2.38
CA LEU A 4 -13.45 5.99 2.12
C LEU A 4 -12.23 6.18 3.02
N LEU A 5 -11.73 5.09 3.59
CA LEU A 5 -10.47 5.07 4.35
C LEU A 5 -9.43 4.26 3.58
N LEU A 6 -8.36 4.93 3.16
CA LEU A 6 -7.17 4.26 2.61
C LEU A 6 -6.29 3.77 3.75
N LEU A 7 -5.86 2.52 3.68
CA LEU A 7 -5.01 1.88 4.68
C LEU A 7 -3.78 1.30 3.99
N SER A 8 -2.58 1.75 4.38
CA SER A 8 -1.29 1.38 3.77
C SER A 8 -0.22 1.12 4.82
N ASN A 9 0.91 0.55 4.42
CA ASN A 9 1.97 0.09 5.33
C ASN A 9 3.37 0.59 4.96
N GLY A 10 3.51 1.68 4.21
CA GLY A 10 4.83 2.24 3.92
C GLY A 10 4.92 3.10 2.66
N HIS A 11 6.13 3.57 2.36
CA HIS A 11 6.37 4.61 1.36
C HIS A 11 5.82 4.31 -0.05
N GLY A 12 6.13 3.15 -0.62
CA GLY A 12 5.64 2.77 -1.96
C GLY A 12 4.14 2.53 -2.00
N GLU A 13 3.60 1.96 -0.94
CA GLU A 13 2.17 1.72 -0.77
C GLU A 13 1.42 3.03 -0.53
N ASP A 14 2.00 3.95 0.27
CA ASP A 14 1.45 5.28 0.49
C ASP A 14 1.34 6.06 -0.81
N LEU A 15 2.31 5.95 -1.72
CA LEU A 15 2.25 6.60 -3.01
C LEU A 15 1.15 6.01 -3.90
N SER A 16 1.05 4.67 -3.97
CA SER A 16 -0.04 3.99 -4.67
C SER A 16 -1.41 4.39 -4.10
N GLY A 17 -1.50 4.43 -2.77
CA GLY A 17 -2.70 4.86 -2.06
C GLY A 17 -3.04 6.33 -2.33
N ALA A 18 -2.06 7.20 -2.41
CA ALA A 18 -2.26 8.63 -2.69
C ALA A 18 -2.78 8.86 -4.11
N LEU A 19 -2.24 8.17 -5.11
CA LEU A 19 -2.72 8.24 -6.49
C LEU A 19 -4.17 7.75 -6.59
N LEU A 20 -4.47 6.60 -6.00
CA LEU A 20 -5.84 6.06 -5.95
C LEU A 20 -6.79 7.00 -5.21
N GLY A 21 -6.37 7.51 -4.05
CA GLY A 21 -7.18 8.39 -3.23
C GLY A 21 -7.50 9.72 -3.91
N ARG A 22 -6.54 10.26 -4.67
CA ARG A 22 -6.77 11.45 -5.50
C ARG A 22 -7.84 11.20 -6.54
N ALA A 23 -7.73 10.10 -7.31
CA ALA A 23 -8.73 9.74 -8.32
C ALA A 23 -10.12 9.55 -7.71
N LEU A 24 -10.22 8.92 -6.52
CA LEU A 24 -11.48 8.74 -5.82
C LEU A 24 -12.06 10.08 -5.31
N SER A 25 -11.21 11.00 -4.86
CA SER A 25 -11.63 12.35 -4.46
C SER A 25 -12.14 13.17 -5.65
N GLU A 26 -11.48 13.07 -6.80
CA GLU A 26 -11.91 13.70 -8.05
C GLU A 26 -13.27 13.16 -8.54
N GLN A 27 -13.62 11.92 -8.17
CA GLN A 27 -14.95 11.35 -8.40
C GLN A 27 -16.01 11.76 -7.35
N GLY A 28 -15.67 12.64 -6.43
CA GLY A 28 -16.60 13.18 -5.43
C GLY A 28 -16.76 12.32 -4.18
N HIS A 29 -15.83 11.41 -3.89
CA HIS A 29 -15.81 10.69 -2.63
C HIS A 29 -15.05 11.45 -1.55
N GLU A 30 -15.44 11.29 -0.28
CA GLU A 30 -14.70 11.78 0.87
C GLU A 30 -13.61 10.74 1.22
N VAL A 31 -12.34 11.09 1.04
CA VAL A 31 -11.23 10.19 1.23
C VAL A 31 -10.35 10.65 2.39
N GLN A 32 -10.04 9.73 3.31
CA GLN A 32 -9.01 9.91 4.33
C GLN A 32 -8.01 8.75 4.27
N ALA A 33 -6.80 8.94 4.80
CA ALA A 33 -5.78 7.91 4.82
C ALA A 33 -5.24 7.63 6.22
N LEU A 34 -4.90 6.38 6.48
CA LEU A 34 -4.21 5.92 7.68
C LEU A 34 -3.00 5.08 7.28
N PRO A 35 -1.82 5.68 7.09
CA PRO A 35 -0.60 4.91 6.99
C PRO A 35 -0.29 4.27 8.34
N LEU A 36 -0.10 2.94 8.36
CA LEU A 36 0.24 2.20 9.58
C LEU A 36 1.67 2.48 10.02
N VAL A 37 2.55 2.69 9.04
CA VAL A 37 3.96 3.03 9.21
C VAL A 37 4.30 4.17 8.24
N GLY A 38 5.31 4.98 8.59
CA GLY A 38 5.74 6.12 7.77
C GLY A 38 5.02 7.43 8.11
N GLN A 39 5.46 8.50 7.48
CA GLN A 39 4.91 9.84 7.71
C GLN A 39 3.66 10.16 6.90
N GLY A 40 3.33 9.35 5.89
CA GLY A 40 2.20 9.60 4.99
C GLY A 40 2.39 10.83 4.10
N ASN A 41 3.63 11.18 3.76
CA ASN A 41 3.95 12.38 2.97
C ASN A 41 3.27 12.36 1.60
N SER A 42 3.20 11.19 0.96
CA SER A 42 2.51 11.04 -0.33
C SER A 42 1.04 11.45 -0.27
N TYR A 43 0.34 11.08 0.81
CA TYR A 43 -1.04 11.50 1.03
C TYR A 43 -1.18 13.01 1.26
N ARG A 44 -0.27 13.60 2.06
CA ARG A 44 -0.25 15.05 2.29
C ARG A 44 -0.04 15.83 1.00
N THR A 45 0.91 15.39 0.17
CA THR A 45 1.18 15.99 -1.14
C THR A 45 -0.03 15.88 -2.07
N ALA A 46 -0.79 14.78 -1.98
CA ALA A 46 -2.03 14.58 -2.74
C ALA A 46 -3.24 15.30 -2.15
N GLY A 47 -3.10 16.04 -1.04
CA GLY A 47 -4.19 16.74 -0.37
C GLY A 47 -5.17 15.83 0.40
N ILE A 48 -4.77 14.59 0.71
CA ILE A 48 -5.60 13.61 1.41
C ILE A 48 -5.38 13.73 2.92
N PRO A 49 -6.43 14.01 3.72
CA PRO A 49 -6.32 14.11 5.17
C PRO A 49 -5.91 12.80 5.82
N LEU A 50 -5.02 12.88 6.81
CA LEU A 50 -4.58 11.72 7.57
C LEU A 50 -5.43 11.51 8.83
N LEU A 51 -5.78 10.26 9.10
CA LEU A 51 -6.55 9.86 10.27
C LEU A 51 -5.66 9.71 11.51
N GLY A 52 -5.03 10.78 11.96
CA GLY A 52 -4.24 10.81 13.19
C GLY A 52 -2.76 11.10 13.00
N ARG A 53 -1.96 10.81 14.04
CA ARG A 53 -0.51 11.08 14.03
C ARG A 53 0.22 9.96 13.29
N THR A 54 1.22 10.34 12.54
CA THR A 54 2.10 9.44 11.79
C THR A 54 3.50 9.49 12.37
N ARG A 55 4.26 8.40 12.26
CA ARG A 55 5.64 8.30 12.73
C ARG A 55 6.46 7.50 11.72
N GLU A 56 7.65 7.98 11.45
CA GLU A 56 8.65 7.28 10.65
C GLU A 56 9.61 6.52 11.57
N PHE A 57 10.03 5.35 11.10
CA PHE A 57 11.03 4.51 11.75
C PHE A 57 12.22 4.34 10.80
N SER A 58 13.43 4.25 11.35
CA SER A 58 14.67 4.20 10.57
C SER A 58 14.76 2.98 9.64
N THR A 59 13.99 1.93 9.92
CA THR A 59 13.93 0.69 9.13
C THR A 59 13.04 0.78 7.88
N GLY A 60 12.28 1.87 7.70
CA GLY A 60 11.45 2.11 6.52
C GLY A 60 10.22 1.21 6.36
N GLY A 61 9.89 0.37 7.34
CA GLY A 61 8.71 -0.51 7.33
C GLY A 61 8.96 -1.86 8.02
N MET A 62 7.88 -2.61 8.27
CA MET A 62 7.98 -3.97 8.83
C MET A 62 8.32 -4.95 7.70
N GLY A 63 9.53 -5.42 7.63
CA GLY A 63 9.95 -6.36 6.59
C GLY A 63 11.43 -6.71 6.65
N TYR A 64 12.15 -6.20 7.63
CA TYR A 64 13.54 -6.54 7.81
C TYR A 64 13.70 -8.01 8.23
N THR A 65 14.43 -8.78 7.44
CA THR A 65 14.68 -10.20 7.66
C THR A 65 15.76 -10.46 8.70
N SER A 66 16.55 -9.45 9.11
CA SER A 66 17.63 -9.62 10.08
C SER A 66 17.13 -9.50 11.54
N LEU A 67 17.68 -10.35 12.42
CA LEU A 67 17.39 -10.29 13.86
C LEU A 67 17.73 -8.93 14.50
N ARG A 68 18.79 -8.27 14.03
CA ARG A 68 19.18 -6.93 14.47
C ARG A 68 18.15 -5.88 14.07
N GLY A 69 17.63 -5.93 12.85
CA GLY A 69 16.57 -5.04 12.38
C GLY A 69 15.30 -5.17 13.21
N ARG A 70 14.87 -6.39 13.53
CA ARG A 70 13.70 -6.66 14.39
C ARG A 70 13.88 -6.11 15.81
N LEU A 71 15.06 -6.25 16.38
CA LEU A 71 15.36 -5.71 17.71
C LEU A 71 15.34 -4.17 17.71
N THR A 72 15.89 -3.55 16.67
CA THR A 72 15.87 -2.09 16.49
C THR A 72 14.44 -1.56 16.34
N GLU A 73 13.60 -2.23 15.58
CA GLU A 73 12.18 -1.91 15.43
C GLU A 73 11.43 -1.95 16.77
N LEU A 74 11.68 -2.99 17.54
CA LEU A 74 11.09 -3.13 18.88
C LEU A 74 11.55 -2.02 19.83
N MET A 75 12.84 -1.71 19.84
CA MET A 75 13.44 -0.65 20.68
C MET A 75 12.94 0.76 20.30
N GLN A 76 12.62 1.00 19.03
CA GLN A 76 12.07 2.27 18.57
C GLN A 76 10.57 2.44 18.87
N GLY A 77 9.92 1.46 19.50
CA GLY A 77 8.51 1.50 19.86
C GLY A 77 7.57 1.34 18.65
N GLN A 78 8.04 0.73 17.56
CA GLN A 78 7.25 0.49 16.36
C GLN A 78 6.01 -0.35 16.65
N LEU A 79 6.13 -1.36 17.50
CA LEU A 79 5.01 -2.20 17.92
C LEU A 79 3.93 -1.38 18.67
N LEU A 80 4.35 -0.50 19.58
CA LEU A 80 3.42 0.37 20.31
C LEU A 80 2.71 1.33 19.35
N HIS A 81 3.45 1.91 18.40
CA HIS A 81 2.86 2.75 17.38
C HIS A 81 1.83 2.00 16.52
N LEU A 82 2.16 0.78 16.08
CA LEU A 82 1.24 -0.05 15.31
C LEU A 82 -0.03 -0.37 16.11
N LEU A 83 0.10 -0.70 17.39
CA LEU A 83 -1.04 -0.91 18.28
C LEU A 83 -1.91 0.35 18.43
N GLU A 84 -1.28 1.53 18.56
CA GLU A 84 -2.01 2.79 18.58
C GLU A 84 -2.77 3.05 17.27
N GLN A 85 -2.15 2.78 16.12
CA GLN A 85 -2.81 2.91 14.81
C GLN A 85 -3.98 1.93 14.68
N LEU A 86 -3.78 0.68 15.09
CA LEU A 86 -4.84 -0.33 15.08
C LEU A 86 -6.01 0.06 15.99
N LEU A 87 -5.75 0.51 17.22
CA LEU A 87 -6.79 0.98 18.13
C LEU A 87 -7.54 2.21 17.57
N ARG A 88 -6.82 3.14 16.94
CA ARG A 88 -7.41 4.29 16.26
C ARG A 88 -8.31 3.85 15.11
N LEU A 89 -7.82 2.93 14.29
CA LEU A 89 -8.56 2.33 13.20
C LEU A 89 -9.86 1.69 13.71
N LEU A 90 -9.78 0.80 14.68
CA LEU A 90 -10.95 0.10 15.24
C LEU A 90 -12.00 1.06 15.82
N ARG A 91 -11.55 2.12 16.49
CA ARG A 91 -12.47 3.14 17.06
C ARG A 91 -13.15 4.00 16.01
N ARG A 92 -12.52 4.20 14.85
CA ARG A 92 -13.01 5.15 13.82
C ARG A 92 -13.53 4.51 12.55
N ALA A 93 -13.26 3.21 12.34
CA ALA A 93 -13.67 2.49 11.13
C ALA A 93 -15.17 2.59 10.83
N HIS A 94 -16.02 2.70 11.87
CA HIS A 94 -17.48 2.84 11.72
C HIS A 94 -17.93 4.11 10.98
N ARG A 95 -17.05 5.12 10.87
CA ARG A 95 -17.31 6.37 10.16
C ARG A 95 -17.18 6.26 8.64
N PHE A 96 -16.58 5.15 8.16
CA PHE A 96 -16.30 4.93 6.75
C PHE A 96 -17.23 3.86 6.18
N ASP A 97 -17.60 4.05 4.94
CA ASP A 97 -18.47 3.14 4.21
C ASP A 97 -17.67 1.98 3.63
N LEU A 98 -16.40 2.24 3.26
CA LEU A 98 -15.47 1.24 2.72
C LEU A 98 -14.04 1.52 3.21
N ILE A 99 -13.31 0.46 3.55
CA ILE A 99 -11.86 0.51 3.78
C ILE A 99 -11.16 0.01 2.50
N VAL A 100 -10.27 0.83 1.97
CA VAL A 100 -9.46 0.48 0.80
C VAL A 100 -8.04 0.19 1.25
N VAL A 101 -7.68 -1.06 1.24
CA VAL A 101 -6.35 -1.54 1.62
C VAL A 101 -5.40 -1.42 0.43
N VAL A 102 -4.24 -0.80 0.64
CA VAL A 102 -3.18 -0.70 -0.36
C VAL A 102 -1.90 -1.25 0.23
N GLY A 103 -1.42 -2.38 -0.29
CA GLY A 103 -0.16 -2.93 0.19
C GLY A 103 -0.11 -4.43 0.40
N ASP A 104 0.28 -4.84 1.61
CA ASP A 104 0.61 -6.21 2.01
C ASP A 104 -0.41 -6.84 3.00
N VAL A 105 0.02 -7.92 3.67
CA VAL A 105 -0.79 -8.67 4.64
C VAL A 105 -1.17 -7.86 5.88
N ILE A 106 -0.36 -6.91 6.32
CA ILE A 106 -0.58 -6.19 7.59
C ILE A 106 -1.82 -5.31 7.54
N PRO A 107 -1.98 -4.41 6.55
CA PRO A 107 -3.21 -3.65 6.40
C PRO A 107 -4.42 -4.53 6.04
N VAL A 108 -4.23 -5.70 5.39
CA VAL A 108 -5.32 -6.67 5.18
C VAL A 108 -5.86 -7.16 6.51
N ILE A 109 -4.99 -7.63 7.43
CA ILE A 109 -5.39 -8.08 8.77
C ILE A 109 -6.07 -6.93 9.54
N ALA A 110 -5.47 -5.75 9.55
CA ALA A 110 -6.00 -4.59 10.26
C ALA A 110 -7.41 -4.22 9.78
N SER A 111 -7.63 -4.20 8.46
CA SER A 111 -8.95 -3.91 7.89
C SER A 111 -9.98 -5.00 8.23
N TRP A 112 -9.56 -6.27 8.21
CA TRP A 112 -10.45 -7.39 8.54
C TRP A 112 -10.97 -7.29 9.97
N LEU A 113 -10.12 -6.88 10.93
CA LEU A 113 -10.51 -6.68 12.32
C LEU A 113 -11.56 -5.58 12.52
N CYS A 114 -11.63 -4.62 11.59
CA CYS A 114 -12.61 -3.52 11.67
C CYS A 114 -14.06 -3.94 11.40
N ARG A 115 -14.29 -5.13 10.90
CA ARG A 115 -15.63 -5.65 10.53
C ARG A 115 -16.40 -4.74 9.57
N ARG A 116 -15.69 -4.00 8.72
CA ARG A 116 -16.26 -3.14 7.67
C ARG A 116 -16.05 -3.76 6.29
N PRO A 117 -16.89 -3.43 5.31
CA PRO A 117 -16.59 -3.75 3.91
C PRO A 117 -15.21 -3.24 3.53
N ALA A 118 -14.44 -4.04 2.78
CA ALA A 118 -13.13 -3.67 2.33
C ALA A 118 -12.92 -3.99 0.85
N ALA A 119 -12.05 -3.25 0.20
CA ALA A 119 -11.43 -3.60 -1.07
C ALA A 119 -9.92 -3.56 -0.89
N THR A 120 -9.17 -4.35 -1.65
CA THR A 120 -7.71 -4.32 -1.53
C THR A 120 -7.03 -4.21 -2.88
N TYR A 121 -5.95 -3.45 -2.92
CA TYR A 121 -4.98 -3.40 -4.00
C TYR A 121 -3.63 -3.92 -3.49
N LEU A 122 -3.30 -5.15 -3.88
CA LEU A 122 -2.09 -5.85 -3.46
C LEU A 122 -0.91 -5.40 -4.31
N VAL A 123 -0.16 -4.41 -3.83
CA VAL A 123 0.99 -3.84 -4.56
C VAL A 123 2.32 -4.48 -4.17
N ALA A 124 2.39 -5.10 -2.99
CA ALA A 124 3.62 -5.68 -2.45
C ALA A 124 4.02 -7.01 -3.11
N TYR A 125 3.07 -7.70 -3.73
CA TYR A 125 3.25 -9.04 -4.27
C TYR A 125 3.20 -9.05 -5.80
N SER A 126 4.08 -9.84 -6.44
CA SER A 126 4.10 -10.00 -7.89
C SER A 126 4.59 -11.38 -8.31
N SER A 127 3.75 -12.11 -9.04
CA SER A 127 4.11 -13.41 -9.61
C SER A 127 5.19 -13.32 -10.69
N HIS A 128 5.44 -12.13 -11.26
CA HIS A 128 6.57 -11.91 -12.17
C HIS A 128 7.92 -12.04 -11.49
N TYR A 129 8.02 -11.63 -10.21
CA TYR A 129 9.29 -11.64 -9.46
C TYR A 129 9.45 -12.87 -8.59
N GLU A 130 8.33 -13.38 -8.05
CA GLU A 130 8.34 -14.45 -7.06
C GLU A 130 7.98 -15.81 -7.65
N GLY A 131 7.57 -15.87 -8.92
CA GLY A 131 6.99 -17.05 -9.53
C GLY A 131 5.58 -17.30 -8.97
N ARG A 132 5.18 -18.55 -8.79
CA ARG A 132 3.88 -18.88 -8.21
C ARG A 132 3.77 -18.29 -6.80
N LEU A 133 2.97 -17.25 -6.69
CA LEU A 133 2.82 -16.48 -5.48
C LEU A 133 2.19 -17.31 -4.35
N ARG A 134 2.73 -17.14 -3.13
CA ARG A 134 2.11 -17.66 -1.91
C ARG A 134 1.92 -16.51 -0.95
N LEU A 135 0.68 -16.10 -0.76
CA LEU A 135 0.37 -15.07 0.22
C LEU A 135 0.71 -15.57 1.63
N PRO A 136 1.33 -14.73 2.48
CA PRO A 136 1.59 -15.09 3.86
C PRO A 136 0.29 -15.35 4.62
N TRP A 137 0.29 -16.36 5.45
CA TRP A 137 -0.84 -16.65 6.34
C TRP A 137 -1.10 -15.48 7.29
N PRO A 138 -2.35 -15.06 7.54
CA PRO A 138 -3.65 -15.55 7.04
C PRO A 138 -4.21 -14.74 5.85
N CYS A 139 -3.38 -14.09 5.05
CA CYS A 139 -3.80 -13.14 4.03
C CYS A 139 -4.79 -13.76 3.02
N ALA A 140 -4.48 -14.94 2.50
CA ALA A 140 -5.32 -15.60 1.50
C ALA A 140 -6.71 -15.93 2.07
N GLU A 141 -6.76 -16.48 3.28
CA GLU A 141 -7.99 -16.84 3.97
C GLU A 141 -8.87 -15.60 4.22
N LEU A 142 -8.26 -14.50 4.63
CA LEU A 142 -8.98 -13.26 4.89
C LEU A 142 -9.54 -12.66 3.60
N LEU A 143 -8.74 -12.61 2.53
CA LEU A 143 -9.14 -12.09 1.23
C LEU A 143 -10.23 -12.93 0.56
N ALA A 144 -10.29 -14.23 0.86
CA ALA A 144 -11.36 -15.11 0.37
C ALA A 144 -12.72 -14.82 1.03
N THR A 145 -12.76 -14.09 2.15
CA THR A 145 -14.02 -13.79 2.84
C THR A 145 -14.88 -12.77 2.09
N PRO A 146 -16.22 -12.81 2.23
CA PRO A 146 -17.13 -11.86 1.60
C PRO A 146 -16.94 -10.40 2.03
N ARG A 147 -16.17 -10.17 3.10
CA ARG A 147 -15.88 -8.83 3.59
C ARG A 147 -15.03 -8.03 2.62
N PHE A 148 -14.12 -8.68 1.90
CA PHE A 148 -13.39 -8.06 0.82
C PHE A 148 -14.25 -8.08 -0.45
N LEU A 149 -14.90 -6.96 -0.76
CA LEU A 149 -15.81 -6.83 -1.91
C LEU A 149 -15.07 -7.00 -3.24
N ALA A 150 -13.83 -6.52 -3.30
CA ALA A 150 -12.97 -6.62 -4.47
C ALA A 150 -11.50 -6.80 -4.07
N VAL A 151 -10.76 -7.55 -4.88
CA VAL A 151 -9.33 -7.76 -4.76
C VAL A 151 -8.69 -7.38 -6.10
N PHE A 152 -7.71 -6.49 -6.05
CA PHE A 152 -6.94 -6.05 -7.21
C PHE A 152 -5.47 -6.38 -7.01
N SER A 153 -4.78 -6.66 -8.09
CA SER A 153 -3.33 -6.88 -8.13
C SER A 153 -2.63 -5.84 -8.99
N ARG A 154 -1.32 -5.77 -8.86
CA ARG A 154 -0.47 -4.85 -9.61
C ARG A 154 -0.20 -5.26 -11.07
N ASP A 155 -0.43 -6.51 -11.42
CA ASP A 155 -0.21 -7.06 -12.76
C ASP A 155 -1.17 -8.22 -13.06
N GLN A 156 -1.33 -8.56 -14.35
CA GLN A 156 -2.27 -9.57 -14.81
C GLN A 156 -1.88 -10.97 -14.36
N LEU A 157 -0.58 -11.32 -14.41
CA LEU A 157 -0.11 -12.65 -14.02
C LEU A 157 -0.41 -12.93 -12.54
N THR A 158 -0.21 -11.92 -11.69
CA THR A 158 -0.57 -11.98 -10.27
C THR A 158 -2.09 -12.07 -10.07
N ALA A 159 -2.90 -11.38 -10.89
CA ALA A 159 -4.35 -11.49 -10.84
C ALA A 159 -4.81 -12.91 -11.12
N ASP A 160 -4.26 -13.53 -12.15
CA ASP A 160 -4.64 -14.90 -12.58
C ASP A 160 -4.24 -15.93 -11.52
N ASP A 161 -3.01 -15.84 -10.99
CA ASP A 161 -2.49 -16.71 -9.95
C ASP A 161 -3.32 -16.61 -8.65
N LEU A 162 -3.57 -15.38 -8.18
CA LEU A 162 -4.36 -15.16 -6.98
C LEU A 162 -5.84 -15.54 -7.18
N SER A 163 -6.40 -15.38 -8.37
CA SER A 163 -7.78 -15.82 -8.64
C SER A 163 -7.94 -17.32 -8.43
N GLN A 164 -6.94 -18.11 -8.83
CA GLN A 164 -6.93 -19.56 -8.61
C GLN A 164 -6.78 -19.90 -7.12
N GLN A 165 -5.87 -19.22 -6.42
CA GLN A 165 -5.62 -19.47 -4.98
C GLN A 165 -6.80 -19.09 -4.10
N LEU A 166 -7.38 -17.93 -4.33
CA LEU A 166 -8.49 -17.39 -3.53
C LEU A 166 -9.86 -17.96 -3.94
N ARG A 167 -9.93 -18.69 -5.05
CA ARG A 167 -11.18 -19.20 -5.65
C ARG A 167 -12.22 -18.10 -5.84
N ARG A 168 -11.77 -16.92 -6.22
CA ARG A 168 -12.59 -15.74 -6.50
C ARG A 168 -11.90 -14.83 -7.50
N PRO A 169 -12.64 -13.98 -8.24
CA PRO A 169 -12.01 -13.04 -9.16
C PRO A 169 -11.07 -12.06 -8.45
N VAL A 170 -9.81 -12.03 -8.88
CA VAL A 170 -8.85 -10.96 -8.62
C VAL A 170 -8.64 -10.22 -9.94
N ARG A 171 -8.62 -8.90 -9.91
CA ARG A 171 -8.62 -8.08 -11.12
C ARG A 171 -7.34 -7.26 -11.22
N PHE A 172 -6.85 -7.11 -12.43
CA PHE A 172 -5.85 -6.13 -12.79
C PHE A 172 -6.53 -5.02 -13.60
N LEU A 173 -6.47 -3.79 -13.10
CA LEU A 173 -7.08 -2.61 -13.74
C LEU A 173 -6.04 -1.60 -14.25
N GLY A 174 -4.78 -2.00 -14.29
CA GLY A 174 -3.67 -1.12 -14.61
C GLY A 174 -2.77 -0.85 -13.41
N ASN A 175 -1.68 -0.14 -13.67
CA ASN A 175 -0.74 0.28 -12.65
C ASN A 175 -0.69 1.82 -12.64
N PRO A 176 -1.11 2.49 -11.54
CA PRO A 176 -1.18 3.96 -11.48
C PRO A 176 0.18 4.65 -11.68
N PHE A 177 1.29 3.95 -11.46
CA PHE A 177 2.63 4.47 -11.74
C PHE A 177 2.95 4.57 -13.23
N MET A 178 2.20 3.88 -14.09
CA MET A 178 2.41 3.94 -15.53
C MET A 178 1.74 5.14 -16.18
N ASP A 179 0.74 5.76 -15.54
CA ASP A 179 0.01 6.89 -16.10
C ASP A 179 0.94 8.06 -16.50
N PRO A 180 1.90 8.50 -15.64
CA PRO A 180 2.85 9.55 -16.05
C PRO A 180 3.80 9.12 -17.17
N VAL A 181 4.14 7.82 -17.24
CA VAL A 181 5.05 7.27 -18.27
C VAL A 181 4.35 7.20 -19.63
N LEU A 182 3.04 6.91 -19.62
CA LEU A 182 2.22 6.85 -20.84
C LEU A 182 1.79 8.24 -21.35
N THR A 183 1.94 9.27 -20.52
CA THR A 183 1.67 10.65 -20.95
C THR A 183 2.77 11.12 -21.89
N PRO A 184 2.45 11.62 -23.10
CA PRO A 184 3.44 12.15 -24.01
C PRO A 184 4.27 13.27 -23.35
N VAL A 185 5.58 13.11 -23.34
CA VAL A 185 6.50 14.15 -22.87
C VAL A 185 7.35 14.65 -24.04
N PRO A 186 7.80 15.90 -24.03
CA PRO A 186 8.71 16.41 -25.05
C PRO A 186 9.95 15.51 -25.14
N PRO A 187 10.48 15.27 -26.36
CA PRO A 187 11.70 14.51 -26.51
C PRO A 187 12.86 15.21 -25.78
N LEU A 188 13.69 14.41 -25.12
CA LEU A 188 14.89 14.94 -24.48
C LEU A 188 15.80 15.60 -25.52
N PRO A 189 16.50 16.71 -25.19
CA PRO A 189 17.45 17.35 -26.05
C PRO A 189 18.44 16.34 -26.62
N ALA A 190 18.88 16.58 -27.88
CA ALA A 190 19.90 15.75 -28.51
C ALA A 190 21.18 15.79 -27.67
N ALA A 191 21.72 14.62 -27.32
CA ALA A 191 22.98 14.50 -26.61
C ALA A 191 23.77 13.31 -27.17
N MET A 192 25.11 13.39 -27.14
CA MET A 192 25.99 12.32 -27.60
C MET A 192 25.91 11.10 -26.67
N GLN A 193 25.72 11.33 -25.37
CA GLN A 193 25.55 10.27 -24.35
C GLN A 193 24.46 10.68 -23.37
N ARG A 194 23.72 9.68 -22.86
CA ARG A 194 22.71 9.86 -21.83
C ARG A 194 22.98 8.90 -20.71
N ILE A 195 23.02 9.40 -19.48
CA ILE A 195 23.22 8.61 -18.28
C ILE A 195 21.92 8.65 -17.47
N GLY A 196 21.35 7.48 -17.21
CA GLY A 196 20.22 7.32 -16.28
C GLY A 196 20.72 6.98 -14.89
N LEU A 197 20.29 7.74 -13.87
CA LEU A 197 20.57 7.44 -12.47
C LEU A 197 19.31 6.89 -11.83
N LEU A 198 19.41 5.73 -11.19
CA LEU A 198 18.34 5.02 -10.48
C LEU A 198 18.75 4.84 -9.02
N PRO A 199 18.69 5.89 -8.19
CA PRO A 199 19.30 5.90 -6.86
C PRO A 199 18.61 4.99 -5.83
N GLY A 200 17.46 4.39 -6.15
CA GLY A 200 16.66 3.68 -5.17
C GLY A 200 15.84 4.64 -4.28
N SER A 201 15.08 4.08 -3.35
CA SER A 201 14.17 4.84 -2.48
C SER A 201 14.47 4.74 -0.98
N ARG A 202 15.38 3.86 -0.58
CA ARG A 202 15.75 3.59 0.81
C ARG A 202 17.12 4.17 1.12
N ARG A 203 17.31 4.64 2.36
CA ARG A 203 18.61 5.21 2.78
C ARG A 203 19.81 4.30 2.51
N PRO A 204 19.79 2.99 2.85
CA PRO A 204 20.91 2.10 2.52
C PRO A 204 21.23 2.05 1.02
N GLU A 205 20.19 2.03 0.17
CA GLU A 205 20.36 2.02 -1.30
C GLU A 205 20.96 3.33 -1.83
N LEU A 206 20.69 4.46 -1.15
CA LEU A 206 21.24 5.77 -1.50
C LEU A 206 22.69 5.96 -1.03
N GLU A 207 23.10 5.25 0.00
CA GLU A 207 24.46 5.32 0.57
C GLU A 207 25.43 4.35 -0.14
N GLU A 208 24.90 3.28 -0.76
CA GLU A 208 25.69 2.27 -1.48
C GLU A 208 25.86 2.59 -2.99
N ASN A 209 25.09 3.53 -3.55
CA ASN A 209 25.13 3.96 -4.95
C ASN A 209 25.73 5.38 -5.08
#